data_df994e13f1a9e4f7e4f796f900f3aa3b
#
_entry.id   df994e13f1a9e4f7e4f796f900f3aa3b
#
_cell.length_a   1.000
_cell.length_b   1.000
_cell.length_c   1.000
_cell.angle_alpha   90.00
_cell.angle_beta   90.00
_cell.angle_gamma   90.00
#
_symmetry.space_group_name_H-M   'P 1'
#
loop_
_entity.id
_entity.type
_entity.pdbx_description
1 polymer ?
#
loop_
_entity_poly.entity_id
_entity_poly.type
_entity_poly.pdbx_seq_one_letter_code
_entity_poly.pdbx_strand_id
1 'polypeptide(L)'
;MGLSEMGGPAGRPRVVGFIPARMAASRFPGKPLHPILGVPMLEHVIRRAAMYEHWDYLTLATCDGEIRAFAEGIGFPCVMTGDHHVRALDRVAEAYELVASSDLLGGGPNDDDVVVCVQGDEPMMRPDMVDAVVAPLLADTGIPATVLAMHIVDEDLWRNPDTVKLISNQAGEVLYTSRAPIPHGREGFSEDLMARRIYGIFAF
;
A
#
# COMPACT_ATOMS: atom_id res chain seq x y z
N MET A 1 14.48 20.84 -1.42
CA MET A 1 15.26 20.26 -0.34
C MET A 1 15.44 18.80 -0.72
N GLY A 2 16.64 18.40 -1.15
CA GLY A 2 16.88 17.11 -1.80
C GLY A 2 16.78 15.93 -0.82
N LEU A 3 16.12 14.86 -1.25
CA LEU A 3 16.00 13.56 -0.55
C LEU A 3 17.28 12.68 -0.73
N SER A 4 18.43 13.28 -0.96
CA SER A 4 19.69 12.55 -1.18
C SER A 4 20.56 12.57 0.07
N GLU A 5 20.31 11.73 1.05
CA GLU A 5 21.24 11.22 2.08
C GLU A 5 20.44 10.64 3.26
N MET A 6 19.73 9.52 3.04
CA MET A 6 19.12 8.77 4.13
C MET A 6 19.62 7.31 4.07
N GLY A 7 20.93 7.14 4.19
CA GLY A 7 21.48 5.85 4.60
C GLY A 7 21.17 5.66 6.09
N GLY A 8 20.21 4.79 6.43
CA GLY A 8 19.90 4.45 7.80
C GLY A 8 21.10 3.80 8.51
N PRO A 9 21.14 3.79 9.86
CA PRO A 9 22.21 3.15 10.61
C PRO A 9 22.26 1.67 10.28
N ALA A 10 23.45 1.15 9.99
CA ALA A 10 23.67 -0.26 9.74
C ALA A 10 23.17 -1.10 10.94
N GLY A 11 22.18 -1.97 10.71
CA GLY A 11 21.73 -2.93 11.71
C GLY A 11 20.22 -2.98 12.01
N ARG A 12 19.37 -2.16 11.37
CA ARG A 12 17.91 -2.33 11.47
C ARG A 12 17.31 -2.73 10.13
N PRO A 13 16.15 -3.43 10.10
CA PRO A 13 15.36 -3.62 8.89
C PRO A 13 15.07 -2.28 8.19
N ARG A 14 15.26 -2.23 6.87
CA ARG A 14 14.87 -1.05 6.07
C ARG A 14 13.37 -1.09 5.80
N VAL A 15 12.72 0.06 5.84
CA VAL A 15 11.30 0.22 5.47
C VAL A 15 11.22 0.82 4.08
N VAL A 16 10.84 0.01 3.10
CA VAL A 16 10.84 0.37 1.68
C VAL A 16 9.41 0.44 1.15
N GLY A 17 8.97 1.64 0.79
CA GLY A 17 7.60 1.90 0.35
C GLY A 17 7.45 1.92 -1.17
N PHE A 18 6.41 1.27 -1.67
CA PHE A 18 6.03 1.29 -3.08
C PHE A 18 4.57 1.71 -3.24
N ILE A 19 4.33 2.62 -4.19
CA ILE A 19 3.00 3.05 -4.60
C ILE A 19 2.74 2.50 -6.01
N PRO A 20 2.13 1.30 -6.14
CA PRO A 20 1.81 0.75 -7.45
C PRO A 20 0.66 1.52 -8.09
N ALA A 21 0.82 1.92 -9.35
CA ALA A 21 -0.21 2.59 -10.13
C ALA A 21 -0.19 2.14 -11.60
N ARG A 22 -1.36 2.12 -12.24
CA ARG A 22 -1.51 1.87 -13.68
C ARG A 22 -2.69 2.62 -14.27
N MET A 23 -2.57 3.03 -15.53
CA MET A 23 -3.65 3.72 -16.26
C MET A 23 -4.81 2.78 -16.61
N ALA A 24 -4.51 1.51 -16.89
CA ALA A 24 -5.47 0.49 -17.27
C ALA A 24 -6.30 0.00 -16.07
N ALA A 25 -7.25 0.82 -15.62
CA ALA A 25 -8.28 0.42 -14.66
C ALA A 25 -9.57 0.10 -15.42
N SER A 26 -10.07 -1.15 -15.31
CA SER A 26 -11.25 -1.61 -16.07
C SER A 26 -12.52 -0.81 -15.79
N ARG A 27 -12.70 -0.33 -14.56
CA ARG A 27 -13.89 0.45 -14.11
C ARG A 27 -13.74 1.95 -14.31
N PHE A 28 -12.52 2.47 -14.29
CA PHE A 28 -12.25 3.89 -14.45
C PHE A 28 -10.86 4.10 -15.07
N PRO A 29 -10.74 4.04 -16.41
CA PRO A 29 -9.48 4.32 -17.12
C PRO A 29 -8.93 5.71 -16.77
N GLY A 30 -7.62 5.81 -16.55
CA GLY A 30 -7.00 7.08 -16.18
C GLY A 30 -7.21 7.51 -14.72
N LYS A 31 -7.83 6.67 -13.88
CA LYS A 31 -8.09 6.95 -12.46
C LYS A 31 -6.92 7.57 -11.70
N PRO A 32 -5.66 7.09 -11.82
CA PRO A 32 -4.53 7.67 -11.08
C PRO A 32 -4.32 9.16 -11.31
N LEU A 33 -4.49 9.61 -12.55
CA LEU A 33 -4.29 11.01 -12.94
C LEU A 33 -5.58 11.83 -12.95
N HIS A 34 -6.72 11.22 -12.58
CA HIS A 34 -7.97 11.95 -12.47
C HIS A 34 -7.92 12.96 -11.31
N PRO A 35 -8.32 14.24 -11.53
CA PRO A 35 -8.20 15.26 -10.50
C PRO A 35 -9.23 15.10 -9.38
N ILE A 36 -8.77 15.21 -8.14
CA ILE A 36 -9.56 15.42 -6.93
C ILE A 36 -9.24 16.82 -6.43
N LEU A 37 -10.21 17.71 -6.39
CA LEU A 37 -10.00 19.12 -6.03
C LEU A 37 -8.88 19.81 -6.83
N GLY A 38 -8.76 19.47 -8.12
CA GLY A 38 -7.77 20.06 -9.03
C GLY A 38 -6.36 19.43 -8.97
N VAL A 39 -6.15 18.42 -8.13
CA VAL A 39 -4.86 17.70 -7.99
C VAL A 39 -5.08 16.23 -8.36
N PRO A 40 -4.21 15.59 -9.17
CA PRO A 40 -4.32 14.18 -9.50
C PRO A 40 -4.46 13.29 -8.26
N MET A 41 -5.35 12.29 -8.32
CA MET A 41 -5.58 11.37 -7.19
C MET A 41 -4.26 10.74 -6.69
N LEU A 42 -3.41 10.32 -7.62
CA LEU A 42 -2.11 9.72 -7.29
C LEU A 42 -1.19 10.68 -6.51
N GLU A 43 -1.25 12.00 -6.80
CA GLU A 43 -0.47 12.99 -6.07
C GLU A 43 -0.93 13.12 -4.60
N HIS A 44 -2.24 13.00 -4.34
CA HIS A 44 -2.73 12.94 -2.97
C HIS A 44 -2.15 11.74 -2.22
N VAL A 45 -2.11 10.56 -2.86
CA VAL A 45 -1.50 9.36 -2.26
C VAL A 45 -0.02 9.58 -1.99
N ILE A 46 0.73 10.05 -3.00
CA ILE A 46 2.18 10.31 -2.89
C ILE A 46 2.48 11.27 -1.74
N ARG A 47 1.80 12.43 -1.71
CA ARG A 47 2.04 13.45 -0.67
C ARG A 47 1.74 12.92 0.73
N ARG A 48 0.68 12.12 0.88
CA ARG A 48 0.30 11.53 2.18
C ARG A 48 1.23 10.40 2.60
N ALA A 49 1.62 9.53 1.67
CA ALA A 49 2.60 8.49 1.95
C ALA A 49 3.96 9.09 2.37
N ALA A 50 4.40 10.16 1.69
CA ALA A 50 5.63 10.87 2.02
C ALA A 50 5.63 11.56 3.39
N MET A 51 4.47 11.70 4.06
CA MET A 51 4.39 12.21 5.43
C MET A 51 4.81 11.19 6.50
N TYR A 52 4.92 9.91 6.16
CA TYR A 52 5.50 8.91 7.06
C TYR A 52 7.02 9.10 7.11
N GLU A 53 7.56 9.37 8.29
CA GLU A 53 8.95 9.85 8.45
C GLU A 53 10.00 8.74 8.48
N HIS A 54 9.57 7.47 8.55
CA HIS A 54 10.45 6.32 8.75
C HIS A 54 10.73 5.51 7.47
N TRP A 55 10.43 6.07 6.29
CA TRP A 55 10.87 5.47 5.04
C TRP A 55 12.39 5.52 4.90
N ASP A 56 13.02 4.39 4.60
CA ASP A 56 14.37 4.37 4.07
C ASP A 56 14.36 4.69 2.57
N TYR A 57 13.28 4.29 1.88
CA TYR A 57 13.02 4.66 0.49
C TYR A 57 11.52 4.59 0.19
N LEU A 58 11.01 5.51 -0.60
CA LEU A 58 9.63 5.53 -1.08
C LEU A 58 9.61 5.86 -2.57
N THR A 59 8.94 5.06 -3.38
CA THR A 59 8.87 5.26 -4.83
C THR A 59 7.53 4.83 -5.43
N LEU A 60 7.21 5.40 -6.57
CA LEU A 60 6.12 4.97 -7.42
C LEU A 60 6.57 3.79 -8.28
N ALA A 61 5.69 2.79 -8.49
CA ALA A 61 5.93 1.65 -9.35
C ALA A 61 4.86 1.58 -10.44
N THR A 62 5.27 1.66 -11.72
CA THR A 62 4.33 1.69 -12.84
C THR A 62 4.93 1.08 -14.11
N CYS A 63 4.06 0.65 -15.05
CA CYS A 63 4.43 0.33 -16.43
C CYS A 63 4.06 1.44 -17.41
N ASP A 64 3.40 2.50 -16.94
CA ASP A 64 2.81 3.53 -17.81
C ASP A 64 3.71 4.76 -17.91
N GLY A 65 4.09 5.13 -19.14
CA GLY A 65 4.92 6.31 -19.41
C GLY A 65 4.28 7.63 -18.96
N GLU A 66 2.94 7.72 -19.01
CA GLU A 66 2.20 8.91 -18.55
C GLU A 66 2.33 9.10 -17.03
N ILE A 67 2.23 8.02 -16.26
CA ILE A 67 2.39 8.05 -14.79
C ILE A 67 3.84 8.39 -14.44
N ARG A 68 4.81 7.82 -15.18
CA ARG A 68 6.22 8.15 -15.01
C ARG A 68 6.47 9.65 -15.26
N ALA A 69 6.02 10.17 -16.40
CA ALA A 69 6.19 11.58 -16.74
C ALA A 69 5.55 12.51 -15.70
N PHE A 70 4.39 12.12 -15.15
CA PHE A 70 3.75 12.83 -14.05
C PHE A 70 4.63 12.83 -12.79
N ALA A 71 5.15 11.67 -12.38
CA ALA A 71 6.01 11.56 -11.19
C ALA A 71 7.29 12.42 -11.34
N GLU A 72 7.95 12.35 -12.51
CA GLU A 72 9.11 13.18 -12.84
C GLU A 72 8.77 14.67 -12.77
N GLY A 73 7.59 15.06 -13.26
CA GLY A 73 7.11 16.45 -13.23
C GLY A 73 6.91 17.02 -11.84
N ILE A 74 6.61 16.19 -10.84
CA ILE A 74 6.49 16.60 -9.43
C ILE A 74 7.75 16.29 -8.60
N GLY A 75 8.82 15.79 -9.23
CA GLY A 75 10.08 15.44 -8.57
C GLY A 75 10.01 14.23 -7.64
N PHE A 76 9.09 13.29 -7.89
CA PHE A 76 8.94 12.08 -7.11
C PHE A 76 9.60 10.87 -7.79
N PRO A 77 10.35 10.00 -7.06
CA PRO A 77 11.01 8.85 -7.64
C PRO A 77 10.01 7.85 -8.22
N CYS A 78 10.37 7.27 -9.37
CA CYS A 78 9.53 6.32 -10.08
C CYS A 78 10.37 5.19 -10.67
N VAL A 79 9.99 3.95 -10.39
CA VAL A 79 10.57 2.75 -10.99
C VAL A 79 9.62 2.17 -12.05
N MET A 80 10.18 1.86 -13.22
CA MET A 80 9.42 1.23 -14.30
C MET A 80 9.47 -0.29 -14.15
N THR A 81 8.27 -0.91 -14.15
CA THR A 81 8.07 -2.35 -14.05
C THR A 81 7.43 -2.90 -15.32
N GLY A 82 7.40 -4.22 -15.48
CA GLY A 82 6.70 -4.87 -16.59
C GLY A 82 5.21 -4.54 -16.64
N ASP A 83 4.62 -4.69 -17.82
CA ASP A 83 3.19 -4.45 -18.09
C ASP A 83 2.32 -5.70 -17.82
N HIS A 84 2.95 -6.86 -17.66
CA HIS A 84 2.31 -8.16 -17.47
C HIS A 84 1.70 -8.36 -16.06
N HIS A 85 1.99 -7.50 -15.10
CA HIS A 85 1.47 -7.63 -13.74
C HIS A 85 -0.03 -7.33 -13.68
N VAL A 86 -0.80 -8.32 -13.26
CA VAL A 86 -2.24 -8.19 -13.05
C VAL A 86 -2.54 -7.63 -11.67
N ARG A 87 -1.73 -8.00 -10.68
CA ARG A 87 -1.92 -7.62 -9.27
C ARG A 87 -0.91 -6.56 -8.85
N ALA A 88 -1.34 -5.68 -7.94
CA ALA A 88 -0.48 -4.64 -7.40
C ALA A 88 0.76 -5.19 -6.68
N LEU A 89 0.61 -6.29 -5.92
CA LEU A 89 1.70 -6.89 -5.16
C LEU A 89 2.78 -7.52 -6.06
N ASP A 90 2.39 -8.13 -7.20
CA ASP A 90 3.37 -8.66 -8.16
C ASP A 90 4.25 -7.52 -8.72
N ARG A 91 3.64 -6.35 -8.96
CA ARG A 91 4.37 -5.14 -9.38
C ARG A 91 5.30 -4.62 -8.28
N VAL A 92 4.85 -4.66 -7.03
CA VAL A 92 5.68 -4.25 -5.88
C VAL A 92 6.88 -5.17 -5.72
N ALA A 93 6.71 -6.48 -5.90
CA ALA A 93 7.81 -7.45 -5.84
C ALA A 93 8.88 -7.14 -6.90
N GLU A 94 8.51 -6.97 -8.17
CA GLU A 94 9.47 -6.58 -9.22
C GLU A 94 10.11 -5.22 -8.91
N ALA A 95 9.32 -4.24 -8.45
CA ALA A 95 9.84 -2.92 -8.11
C ALA A 95 10.88 -2.99 -6.99
N TYR A 96 10.65 -3.82 -5.96
CA TYR A 96 11.61 -4.06 -4.88
C TYR A 96 12.89 -4.68 -5.43
N GLU A 97 12.83 -5.73 -6.25
CA GLU A 97 14.00 -6.35 -6.84
C GLU A 97 14.84 -5.36 -7.65
N LEU A 98 14.19 -4.50 -8.44
CA LEU A 98 14.86 -3.47 -9.25
C LEU A 98 15.55 -2.40 -8.37
N VAL A 99 14.86 -1.93 -7.33
CA VAL A 99 15.39 -0.92 -6.41
C VAL A 99 16.51 -1.51 -5.55
N ALA A 100 16.34 -2.70 -5.00
CA ALA A 100 17.31 -3.36 -4.16
C ALA A 100 18.58 -3.80 -4.92
N SER A 101 18.44 -4.11 -6.22
CA SER A 101 19.59 -4.41 -7.10
C SER A 101 20.35 -3.16 -7.56
N SER A 102 19.84 -1.97 -7.26
CA SER A 102 20.50 -0.68 -7.52
C SER A 102 21.20 -0.17 -6.26
N ASP A 103 21.98 0.90 -6.40
CA ASP A 103 22.66 1.55 -5.25
C ASP A 103 21.72 2.40 -4.39
N LEU A 104 20.41 2.45 -4.71
CA LEU A 104 19.44 3.34 -4.04
C LEU A 104 19.21 3.00 -2.56
N LEU A 105 19.37 1.73 -2.18
CA LEU A 105 19.21 1.28 -0.79
C LEU A 105 20.53 1.15 -0.01
N GLY A 106 21.68 1.50 -0.64
CA GLY A 106 23.00 1.38 -0.02
C GLY A 106 23.44 -0.07 0.27
N GLY A 107 22.87 -1.04 -0.45
CA GLY A 107 23.18 -2.48 -0.34
C GLY A 107 22.19 -3.30 -1.17
N GLY A 108 22.48 -4.57 -1.43
CA GLY A 108 21.59 -5.47 -2.17
C GLY A 108 20.26 -5.76 -1.46
N PRO A 109 19.43 -6.67 -2.03
CA PRO A 109 18.24 -7.19 -1.37
C PRO A 109 18.60 -7.77 0.00
N ASN A 110 17.72 -7.53 0.98
CA ASN A 110 17.90 -8.02 2.35
C ASN A 110 16.60 -8.67 2.83
N ASP A 111 16.68 -9.90 3.33
CA ASP A 111 15.53 -10.66 3.81
C ASP A 111 14.85 -10.02 5.03
N ASP A 112 15.54 -9.11 5.72
CA ASP A 112 14.99 -8.35 6.84
C ASP A 112 14.26 -7.05 6.39
N ASP A 113 14.27 -6.69 5.11
CA ASP A 113 13.60 -5.49 4.62
C ASP A 113 12.09 -5.59 4.78
N VAL A 114 11.47 -4.56 5.33
CA VAL A 114 10.01 -4.41 5.38
C VAL A 114 9.54 -3.70 4.12
N VAL A 115 8.95 -4.46 3.21
CA VAL A 115 8.40 -3.95 1.95
C VAL A 115 6.95 -3.54 2.14
N VAL A 116 6.64 -2.28 1.92
CA VAL A 116 5.29 -1.73 2.11
C VAL A 116 4.65 -1.39 0.77
N CYS A 117 3.47 -1.94 0.51
CA CYS A 117 2.60 -1.56 -0.58
C CYS A 117 1.55 -0.56 -0.10
N VAL A 118 1.61 0.68 -0.57
CA VAL A 118 0.54 1.68 -0.42
C VAL A 118 -0.19 1.78 -1.75
N GLN A 119 -1.42 1.27 -1.85
CA GLN A 119 -2.14 1.28 -3.13
C GLN A 119 -2.36 2.70 -3.64
N GLY A 120 -2.06 2.93 -4.92
CA GLY A 120 -2.12 4.23 -5.57
C GLY A 120 -3.54 4.84 -5.72
N ASP A 121 -4.55 4.20 -5.15
CA ASP A 121 -5.94 4.66 -5.11
C ASP A 121 -6.48 4.87 -3.68
N GLU A 122 -5.58 5.05 -2.71
CA GLU A 122 -5.92 5.38 -1.31
C GLU A 122 -5.61 6.85 -0.95
N PRO A 123 -6.30 7.84 -1.57
CA PRO A 123 -5.99 9.26 -1.39
C PRO A 123 -6.25 9.78 0.03
N MET A 124 -6.89 9.00 0.89
CA MET A 124 -7.20 9.35 2.28
C MET A 124 -6.30 8.64 3.29
N MET A 125 -5.25 7.93 2.82
CA MET A 125 -4.31 7.27 3.73
C MET A 125 -3.62 8.28 4.66
N ARG A 126 -3.18 7.83 5.82
CA ARG A 126 -2.48 8.62 6.83
C ARG A 126 -1.19 7.93 7.27
N PRO A 127 -0.18 8.68 7.77
CA PRO A 127 1.08 8.07 8.25
C PRO A 127 0.90 7.00 9.32
N ASP A 128 -0.02 7.19 10.27
CA ASP A 128 -0.32 6.21 11.32
C ASP A 128 -0.85 4.86 10.78
N MET A 129 -1.42 4.86 9.58
CA MET A 129 -1.85 3.64 8.89
C MET A 129 -0.66 2.83 8.36
N VAL A 130 0.42 3.50 7.94
CA VAL A 130 1.67 2.84 7.57
C VAL A 130 2.34 2.27 8.80
N ASP A 131 2.41 3.06 9.87
CA ASP A 131 2.97 2.61 11.15
C ASP A 131 2.28 1.35 11.68
N ALA A 132 0.94 1.29 11.58
CA ALA A 132 0.14 0.15 12.02
C ALA A 132 0.48 -1.18 11.29
N VAL A 133 0.95 -1.13 10.04
CA VAL A 133 1.36 -2.34 9.30
C VAL A 133 2.86 -2.63 9.42
N VAL A 134 3.68 -1.63 9.67
CA VAL A 134 5.14 -1.77 9.78
C VAL A 134 5.55 -2.23 11.19
N ALA A 135 4.99 -1.60 12.22
CA ALA A 135 5.41 -1.86 13.61
C ALA A 135 5.36 -3.32 14.03
N PRO A 136 4.35 -4.15 13.68
CA PRO A 136 4.34 -5.56 14.04
C PRO A 136 5.50 -6.35 13.41
N LEU A 137 5.86 -6.06 12.15
CA LEU A 137 6.95 -6.74 11.44
C LEU A 137 8.33 -6.39 12.04
N LEU A 138 8.50 -5.14 12.46
CA LEU A 138 9.71 -4.71 13.15
C LEU A 138 9.84 -5.30 14.57
N ALA A 139 8.71 -5.62 15.21
CA ALA A 139 8.68 -6.17 16.55
C ALA A 139 8.86 -7.70 16.60
N ASP A 140 8.41 -8.42 15.56
CA ASP A 140 8.42 -9.88 15.49
C ASP A 140 8.68 -10.37 14.06
N THR A 141 9.89 -10.87 13.82
CA THR A 141 10.32 -11.44 12.53
C THR A 141 9.57 -12.73 12.15
N GLY A 142 8.81 -13.32 13.06
CA GLY A 142 7.95 -14.47 12.79
C GLY A 142 6.65 -14.11 12.08
N ILE A 143 6.31 -12.83 11.98
CA ILE A 143 5.13 -12.35 11.24
C ILE A 143 5.52 -12.19 9.76
N PRO A 144 4.92 -12.99 8.84
CA PRO A 144 5.33 -12.95 7.44
C PRO A 144 4.73 -11.77 6.66
N ALA A 145 3.60 -11.23 7.11
CA ALA A 145 2.92 -10.12 6.44
C ALA A 145 1.86 -9.48 7.33
N THR A 146 1.57 -8.23 7.06
CA THR A 146 0.48 -7.48 7.69
C THR A 146 -0.42 -6.81 6.65
N VAL A 147 -1.67 -6.58 7.04
CA VAL A 147 -2.63 -5.84 6.23
C VAL A 147 -3.42 -4.87 7.11
N LEU A 148 -3.59 -3.65 6.63
CA LEU A 148 -4.42 -2.68 7.35
C LEU A 148 -5.90 -3.08 7.25
N ALA A 149 -6.54 -3.21 8.40
CA ALA A 149 -7.96 -3.48 8.51
C ALA A 149 -8.68 -2.32 9.20
N MET A 150 -9.83 -1.92 8.67
CA MET A 150 -10.67 -0.87 9.22
C MET A 150 -12.05 -1.41 9.55
N HIS A 151 -12.65 -0.90 10.63
CA HIS A 151 -14.04 -1.21 10.97
C HIS A 151 -15.00 -0.71 9.88
N ILE A 152 -16.03 -1.48 9.64
CA ILE A 152 -17.18 -1.10 8.82
C ILE A 152 -18.26 -0.65 9.78
N VAL A 153 -18.73 0.58 9.60
CA VAL A 153 -19.80 1.21 10.41
C VAL A 153 -21.06 1.50 9.58
N ASP A 154 -21.10 0.96 8.36
CA ASP A 154 -22.09 1.26 7.34
C ASP A 154 -22.51 -0.03 6.64
N GLU A 155 -23.83 -0.30 6.59
CA GLU A 155 -24.39 -1.50 5.95
C GLU A 155 -24.13 -1.54 4.45
N ASP A 156 -24.18 -0.40 3.75
CA ASP A 156 -23.93 -0.34 2.32
C ASP A 156 -22.49 -0.76 2.02
N LEU A 157 -21.55 -0.32 2.83
CA LEU A 157 -20.15 -0.74 2.71
C LEU A 157 -19.96 -2.22 3.02
N TRP A 158 -20.68 -2.75 4.03
CA TRP A 158 -20.63 -4.18 4.38
C TRP A 158 -21.20 -5.06 3.25
N ARG A 159 -22.25 -4.62 2.57
CA ARG A 159 -22.87 -5.33 1.43
C ARG A 159 -22.11 -5.14 0.13
N ASN A 160 -21.31 -4.10 0.00
CA ASN A 160 -20.62 -3.76 -1.24
C ASN A 160 -19.65 -4.87 -1.68
N PRO A 161 -19.84 -5.50 -2.86
CA PRO A 161 -18.96 -6.57 -3.36
C PRO A 161 -17.57 -6.06 -3.79
N ASP A 162 -17.39 -4.75 -3.94
CA ASP A 162 -16.09 -4.15 -4.24
C ASP A 162 -15.23 -3.96 -2.98
N THR A 163 -15.84 -4.02 -1.80
CA THR A 163 -15.16 -3.99 -0.51
C THR A 163 -14.78 -5.40 -0.09
N VAL A 164 -13.50 -5.63 0.16
CA VAL A 164 -13.01 -6.92 0.69
C VAL A 164 -13.10 -6.89 2.21
N LYS A 165 -13.97 -7.74 2.76
CA LYS A 165 -14.10 -7.96 4.20
C LYS A 165 -13.09 -8.99 4.68
N LEU A 166 -12.72 -8.93 5.95
CA LEU A 166 -11.85 -9.92 6.57
C LEU A 166 -12.37 -10.36 7.94
N ILE A 167 -12.05 -11.59 8.29
CA ILE A 167 -12.23 -12.17 9.63
C ILE A 167 -10.85 -12.45 10.20
N SER A 168 -10.62 -12.04 11.43
CA SER A 168 -9.42 -12.35 12.20
C SER A 168 -9.76 -13.08 13.49
N ASN A 169 -8.80 -13.81 14.05
CA ASN A 169 -8.88 -14.32 15.40
C ASN A 169 -8.60 -13.21 16.45
N GLN A 170 -8.60 -13.58 17.73
CA GLN A 170 -8.33 -12.63 18.81
C GLN A 170 -6.88 -12.13 18.86
N ALA A 171 -5.94 -12.88 18.26
CA ALA A 171 -4.55 -12.45 18.11
C ALA A 171 -4.33 -11.47 16.96
N GLY A 172 -5.38 -11.22 16.15
CA GLY A 172 -5.30 -10.35 14.98
C GLY A 172 -4.90 -11.07 13.69
N GLU A 173 -4.67 -12.40 13.74
CA GLU A 173 -4.32 -13.16 12.55
C GLU A 173 -5.51 -13.30 11.61
N VAL A 174 -5.29 -13.02 10.32
CA VAL A 174 -6.33 -13.12 9.28
C VAL A 174 -6.66 -14.57 9.01
N LEU A 175 -7.92 -14.95 9.24
CA LEU A 175 -8.42 -16.29 9.01
C LEU A 175 -9.08 -16.43 7.63
N TYR A 176 -9.77 -15.40 7.17
CA TYR A 176 -10.53 -15.45 5.93
C TYR A 176 -10.84 -14.06 5.37
N THR A 177 -10.83 -13.94 4.06
CA THR A 177 -11.24 -12.73 3.35
C THR A 177 -12.31 -13.03 2.33
N SER A 178 -13.27 -12.12 2.15
CA SER A 178 -14.37 -12.30 1.20
C SER A 178 -14.92 -10.97 0.69
N ARG A 179 -15.47 -11.00 -0.52
CA ARG A 179 -16.32 -9.92 -1.03
C ARG A 179 -17.76 -10.03 -0.57
N ALA A 180 -18.20 -11.23 -0.11
CA ALA A 180 -19.49 -11.40 0.53
C ALA A 180 -19.55 -10.60 1.84
N PRO A 181 -20.76 -10.26 2.32
CA PRO A 181 -20.94 -9.60 3.61
C PRO A 181 -20.63 -10.61 4.74
N ILE A 182 -19.48 -10.44 5.38
CA ILE A 182 -19.01 -11.21 6.55
C ILE A 182 -18.55 -10.25 7.66
N PRO A 183 -18.67 -10.66 8.97
CA PRO A 183 -19.36 -11.85 9.48
C PRO A 183 -20.83 -11.90 9.11
N HIS A 184 -21.45 -13.06 9.12
CA HIS A 184 -22.88 -13.18 8.87
C HIS A 184 -23.70 -12.59 10.02
N GLY A 185 -24.54 -11.62 9.72
CA GLY A 185 -25.53 -11.08 10.66
C GLY A 185 -26.90 -11.71 10.41
N ARG A 186 -27.46 -12.41 11.42
CA ARG A 186 -28.76 -13.09 11.28
C ARG A 186 -29.89 -12.10 10.98
N GLU A 187 -29.82 -10.92 11.55
CA GLU A 187 -30.80 -9.84 11.40
C GLU A 187 -30.31 -8.69 10.46
N GLY A 188 -29.23 -8.94 9.72
CA GLY A 188 -28.56 -7.96 8.89
C GLY A 188 -27.32 -7.37 9.53
N PHE A 189 -26.94 -6.17 9.09
CA PHE A 189 -25.78 -5.46 9.62
C PHE A 189 -26.08 -4.85 11.01
N SER A 190 -25.11 -4.97 11.91
CA SER A 190 -25.00 -4.15 13.11
C SER A 190 -23.53 -3.92 13.42
N GLU A 191 -23.20 -2.86 14.15
CA GLU A 191 -21.82 -2.57 14.58
C GLU A 191 -21.26 -3.66 15.51
N ASP A 192 -22.12 -4.39 16.25
CA ASP A 192 -21.74 -5.52 17.11
C ASP A 192 -21.11 -6.68 16.33
N LEU A 193 -21.33 -6.76 15.02
CA LEU A 193 -20.64 -7.70 14.15
C LEU A 193 -19.12 -7.45 14.10
N MET A 194 -18.68 -6.27 14.51
CA MET A 194 -17.27 -5.87 14.43
C MET A 194 -16.66 -6.12 13.05
N ALA A 195 -17.49 -5.97 12.01
CA ALA A 195 -17.09 -6.22 10.63
C ALA A 195 -15.91 -5.33 10.25
N ARG A 196 -14.95 -5.91 9.53
CA ARG A 196 -13.74 -5.20 9.09
C ARG A 196 -13.56 -5.34 7.58
N ARG A 197 -12.98 -4.32 6.98
CA ARG A 197 -12.54 -4.33 5.57
C ARG A 197 -11.05 -4.15 5.47
N ILE A 198 -10.48 -4.71 4.42
CA ILE A 198 -9.11 -4.39 4.03
C ILE A 198 -9.05 -2.95 3.55
N TYR A 199 -8.04 -2.22 4.01
CA TYR A 199 -7.62 -0.96 3.45
C TYR A 199 -6.32 -1.18 2.65
N GLY A 200 -6.12 -0.46 1.56
CA GLY A 200 -5.08 -0.76 0.57
C GLY A 200 -3.64 -0.51 1.02
N ILE A 201 -3.28 -0.90 2.24
CA ILE A 201 -1.91 -0.85 2.77
C ILE A 201 -1.53 -2.23 3.30
N PHE A 202 -0.40 -2.76 2.80
CA PHE A 202 0.14 -4.08 3.13
C PHE A 202 1.63 -3.95 3.43
N ALA A 203 2.17 -4.81 4.30
CA ALA A 203 3.61 -4.92 4.50
C ALA A 203 4.03 -6.40 4.63
N PHE A 204 5.27 -6.70 4.22
CA PHE A 204 5.84 -8.04 4.13
C PHE A 204 7.25 -8.05 4.66
#